data_603e6b63682e71b6514c7a55c6b0f613
#
_entry.id   603e6b63682e71b6514c7a55c6b0f613
#
_cell.length_a   1.000
_cell.length_b   1.000
_cell.length_c   1.000
_cell.angle_alpha   90.00
_cell.angle_beta   90.00
_cell.angle_gamma   90.00
#
_symmetry.space_group_name_H-M   'P 1'
#
loop_
_entity.id
_entity.type
_entity.pdbx_description
1 polymer ?
#
loop_
_entity_poly.entity_id
_entity_poly.type
_entity_poly.pdbx_seq_one_letter_code
_entity_poly.pdbx_strand_id
1 'polypeptide(L)'
;VFWADAVPEKRETIVFDQSIETISKEPSVRYRGFFINDEQPCFGNWAKEKFGSFKPTPELYEHIFELLLRLKGNYIWPAMWRSDFSMDHFENALLADEMGVIVGASHHEPCCRSGGEFQTLRKTHPEYGTEWSFLSNAEGISRFWRDGLLRNKDCESLITIGMRGEFDSYLMPEDATLEDNINVLKAAITEQKKLIAECVEAKHPQLLAIYKEVEDYYQGDENTPGLKDWDLIRDDIMM
;
A
#
# COMPACT_ATOMS: atom_id res chain seq x y z
N VAL A 1 -18.47 -16.51 -9.27
CA VAL A 1 -17.17 -15.85 -9.07
C VAL A 1 -16.08 -16.89 -9.25
N PHE A 2 -15.15 -16.64 -10.12
CA PHE A 2 -13.99 -17.50 -10.32
C PHE A 2 -13.00 -17.30 -9.15
N TRP A 3 -12.51 -18.40 -8.60
CA TRP A 3 -11.51 -18.42 -7.54
C TRP A 3 -10.61 -19.65 -7.67
N ALA A 4 -9.48 -19.70 -6.98
CA ALA A 4 -8.52 -20.81 -7.04
C ALA A 4 -9.12 -22.18 -6.68
N ASP A 5 -10.18 -22.22 -5.91
CA ASP A 5 -10.91 -23.46 -5.56
C ASP A 5 -11.96 -23.86 -6.60
N ALA A 6 -12.31 -22.97 -7.53
CA ALA A 6 -13.29 -23.27 -8.55
C ALA A 6 -12.65 -24.04 -9.71
N VAL A 7 -13.25 -25.16 -10.07
CA VAL A 7 -12.84 -25.92 -11.24
C VAL A 7 -13.71 -25.47 -12.41
N PRO A 8 -13.18 -24.69 -13.37
CA PRO A 8 -13.95 -24.25 -14.51
C PRO A 8 -14.27 -25.44 -15.43
N GLU A 9 -15.46 -25.42 -15.99
CA GLU A 9 -15.85 -26.39 -17.02
C GLU A 9 -15.01 -26.14 -18.28
N LYS A 10 -14.24 -27.15 -18.70
CA LYS A 10 -13.50 -27.09 -19.98
C LYS A 10 -14.45 -27.41 -21.10
N ARG A 11 -14.60 -26.48 -22.05
CA ARG A 11 -15.38 -26.66 -23.27
C ARG A 11 -14.45 -26.83 -24.46
N GLU A 12 -14.74 -27.82 -25.31
CA GLU A 12 -13.97 -28.06 -26.55
C GLU A 12 -14.19 -26.93 -27.57
N THR A 13 -15.38 -26.31 -27.53
CA THR A 13 -15.75 -25.24 -28.46
C THR A 13 -16.42 -24.09 -27.71
N ILE A 14 -15.97 -22.87 -28.00
CA ILE A 14 -16.57 -21.63 -27.52
C ILE A 14 -17.13 -20.91 -28.75
N VAL A 15 -18.45 -20.64 -28.73
CA VAL A 15 -19.13 -19.91 -29.82
C VAL A 15 -19.42 -18.49 -29.35
N PHE A 16 -18.95 -17.51 -30.11
CA PHE A 16 -19.25 -16.09 -29.90
C PHE A 16 -20.26 -15.61 -30.93
N ASP A 17 -21.29 -14.93 -30.45
CA ASP A 17 -22.22 -14.20 -31.33
C ASP A 17 -21.57 -12.85 -31.73
N GLN A 18 -21.14 -12.77 -32.99
CA GLN A 18 -20.50 -11.57 -33.53
C GLN A 18 -21.46 -10.38 -33.72
N SER A 19 -22.77 -10.60 -33.56
CA SER A 19 -23.76 -9.52 -33.61
C SER A 19 -23.85 -8.72 -32.30
N ILE A 20 -23.28 -9.25 -31.22
CA ILE A 20 -23.26 -8.57 -29.91
C ILE A 20 -22.07 -7.60 -29.86
N GLU A 21 -22.38 -6.32 -29.92
CA GLU A 21 -21.42 -5.25 -29.70
C GLU A 21 -21.76 -4.52 -28.42
N THR A 22 -20.83 -4.46 -27.47
CA THR A 22 -20.99 -3.73 -26.22
C THR A 22 -19.82 -2.79 -26.02
N ILE A 23 -20.10 -1.49 -26.01
CA ILE A 23 -19.11 -0.46 -25.73
C ILE A 23 -19.34 0.05 -24.32
N SER A 24 -18.42 -0.26 -23.41
CA SER A 24 -18.45 0.30 -22.05
C SER A 24 -17.85 1.70 -22.05
N LYS A 25 -18.47 2.62 -21.31
CA LYS A 25 -17.88 3.93 -21.04
C LYS A 25 -16.74 3.79 -20.03
N GLU A 26 -15.87 4.81 -19.99
CA GLU A 26 -14.86 4.93 -18.95
C GLU A 26 -15.53 4.92 -17.56
N PRO A 27 -14.98 4.16 -16.58
CA PRO A 27 -15.49 4.18 -15.23
C PRO A 27 -15.38 5.56 -14.58
N SER A 28 -16.41 5.97 -13.86
CA SER A 28 -16.42 7.25 -13.14
C SER A 28 -15.44 7.32 -11.96
N VAL A 29 -15.00 6.17 -11.45
CA VAL A 29 -13.98 6.05 -10.39
C VAL A 29 -12.75 5.40 -11.00
N ARG A 30 -11.61 6.09 -10.93
CA ARG A 30 -10.36 5.64 -11.55
C ARG A 30 -9.80 4.39 -10.88
N TYR A 31 -9.69 4.37 -9.54
CA TYR A 31 -9.14 3.25 -8.77
C TYR A 31 -10.28 2.48 -8.11
N ARG A 32 -10.38 1.20 -8.43
CA ARG A 32 -11.46 0.31 -7.97
C ARG A 32 -10.86 -1.02 -7.58
N GLY A 33 -11.04 -1.40 -6.32
CA GLY A 33 -10.44 -2.63 -5.85
C GLY A 33 -10.86 -2.99 -4.43
N PHE A 34 -10.03 -3.76 -3.80
CA PHE A 34 -10.24 -4.22 -2.43
C PHE A 34 -8.91 -4.33 -1.70
N PHE A 35 -9.01 -4.42 -0.39
CA PHE A 35 -7.92 -4.66 0.52
C PHE A 35 -7.92 -6.13 0.95
N ILE A 36 -6.74 -6.78 0.93
CA ILE A 36 -6.55 -8.11 1.51
C ILE A 36 -5.87 -7.92 2.85
N ASN A 37 -6.59 -8.24 3.91
CA ASN A 37 -6.02 -8.32 5.24
C ASN A 37 -5.51 -9.73 5.48
N ASP A 38 -4.22 -9.87 5.79
CA ASP A 38 -3.57 -11.18 6.07
C ASP A 38 -3.77 -11.59 7.54
N GLU A 39 -4.94 -11.40 8.08
CA GLU A 39 -5.24 -11.81 9.44
C GLU A 39 -5.34 -13.33 9.57
N GLN A 40 -4.49 -13.88 10.42
CA GLN A 40 -4.55 -15.29 10.77
C GLN A 40 -5.81 -15.58 11.63
N PRO A 41 -6.47 -16.73 11.45
CA PRO A 41 -6.01 -17.89 10.66
C PRO A 41 -6.54 -17.94 9.22
N CYS A 42 -7.31 -16.98 8.76
CA CYS A 42 -8.09 -17.10 7.52
C CYS A 42 -7.23 -17.17 6.25
N PHE A 43 -6.73 -16.02 5.80
CA PHE A 43 -6.08 -15.92 4.49
C PHE A 43 -4.74 -16.69 4.44
N GLY A 44 -3.90 -16.54 5.46
CA GLY A 44 -2.59 -17.21 5.48
C GLY A 44 -2.70 -18.74 5.55
N ASN A 45 -3.66 -19.30 6.30
CA ASN A 45 -3.87 -20.75 6.32
C ASN A 45 -4.38 -21.27 4.97
N TRP A 46 -5.29 -20.54 4.33
CA TRP A 46 -5.76 -20.87 3.00
C TRP A 46 -4.62 -20.79 1.97
N ALA A 47 -3.80 -19.75 2.01
CA ALA A 47 -2.63 -19.61 1.15
C ALA A 47 -1.67 -20.80 1.32
N LYS A 48 -1.38 -21.20 2.56
CA LYS A 48 -0.53 -22.35 2.85
C LYS A 48 -1.12 -23.65 2.30
N GLU A 49 -2.41 -23.88 2.49
CA GLU A 49 -3.09 -25.09 2.02
C GLU A 49 -3.06 -25.20 0.51
N LYS A 50 -3.31 -24.11 -0.21
CA LYS A 50 -3.47 -24.12 -1.68
C LYS A 50 -2.16 -23.87 -2.44
N PHE A 51 -1.26 -23.05 -1.89
CA PHE A 51 -0.03 -22.61 -2.55
C PHE A 51 1.24 -22.96 -1.77
N GLY A 52 1.13 -23.66 -0.65
CA GLY A 52 2.27 -24.16 0.11
C GLY A 52 2.97 -23.14 0.99
N SER A 53 2.55 -21.88 1.00
CA SER A 53 3.17 -20.80 1.77
C SER A 53 2.13 -19.98 2.54
N PHE A 54 2.46 -19.61 3.79
CA PHE A 54 1.66 -18.62 4.53
C PHE A 54 1.78 -17.21 3.97
N LYS A 55 2.92 -16.91 3.31
CA LYS A 55 3.16 -15.66 2.63
C LYS A 55 2.66 -15.78 1.20
N PRO A 56 1.84 -14.83 0.72
CA PRO A 56 1.32 -14.87 -0.64
C PRO A 56 2.42 -14.86 -1.69
N THR A 57 2.39 -15.84 -2.56
CA THR A 57 3.32 -16.00 -3.68
C THR A 57 2.79 -15.34 -4.96
N PRO A 58 3.62 -15.12 -5.99
CA PRO A 58 3.16 -14.64 -7.29
C PRO A 58 2.05 -15.50 -7.88
N GLU A 59 2.13 -16.82 -7.75
CA GLU A 59 1.07 -17.74 -8.21
C GLU A 59 -0.28 -17.47 -7.53
N LEU A 60 -0.28 -17.19 -6.23
CA LEU A 60 -1.49 -16.82 -5.50
C LEU A 60 -2.00 -15.45 -5.99
N TYR A 61 -1.12 -14.46 -6.12
CA TYR A 61 -1.53 -13.13 -6.57
C TYR A 61 -2.02 -13.11 -8.00
N GLU A 62 -1.55 -13.99 -8.88
CA GLU A 62 -2.09 -14.14 -10.23
C GLU A 62 -3.60 -14.42 -10.19
N HIS A 63 -4.05 -15.34 -9.33
CA HIS A 63 -5.48 -15.61 -9.15
C HIS A 63 -6.25 -14.41 -8.58
N ILE A 64 -5.65 -13.69 -7.64
CA ILE A 64 -6.27 -12.50 -7.05
C ILE A 64 -6.41 -11.39 -8.07
N PHE A 65 -5.37 -11.13 -8.85
CA PHE A 65 -5.38 -10.11 -9.90
C PHE A 65 -6.36 -10.47 -11.02
N GLU A 66 -6.41 -11.73 -11.42
CA GLU A 66 -7.42 -12.20 -12.36
C GLU A 66 -8.84 -11.97 -11.83
N LEU A 67 -9.12 -12.31 -10.57
CA LEU A 67 -10.42 -12.06 -9.95
C LEU A 67 -10.74 -10.56 -9.93
N LEU A 68 -9.80 -9.71 -9.53
CA LEU A 68 -9.93 -8.27 -9.50
C LEU A 68 -10.33 -7.70 -10.87
N LEU A 69 -9.59 -8.09 -11.92
CA LEU A 69 -9.84 -7.64 -13.29
C LEU A 69 -11.20 -8.14 -13.81
N ARG A 70 -11.59 -9.38 -13.51
CA ARG A 70 -12.92 -9.92 -13.85
C ARG A 70 -14.05 -9.17 -13.17
N LEU A 71 -13.83 -8.64 -11.99
CA LEU A 71 -14.76 -7.77 -11.27
C LEU A 71 -14.70 -6.31 -11.72
N LYS A 72 -13.94 -6.01 -12.79
CA LYS A 72 -13.70 -4.66 -13.32
C LYS A 72 -12.95 -3.74 -12.34
N GLY A 73 -12.20 -4.33 -11.41
CA GLY A 73 -11.25 -3.64 -10.57
C GLY A 73 -9.91 -3.44 -11.29
N ASN A 74 -9.08 -2.58 -10.76
CA ASN A 74 -7.73 -2.30 -11.26
C ASN A 74 -6.77 -1.88 -10.14
N TYR A 75 -7.20 -2.00 -8.88
CA TYR A 75 -6.47 -1.47 -7.73
C TYR A 75 -6.56 -2.42 -6.54
N ILE A 76 -5.46 -2.60 -5.83
CA ILE A 76 -5.41 -3.50 -4.68
C ILE A 76 -4.51 -2.95 -3.58
N TRP A 77 -4.94 -3.15 -2.33
CA TRP A 77 -4.06 -3.21 -1.17
C TRP A 77 -3.77 -4.67 -0.86
N PRO A 78 -2.53 -5.12 -1.03
CA PRO A 78 -2.16 -6.50 -0.75
C PRO A 78 -2.15 -6.80 0.75
N ALA A 79 -2.02 -8.07 1.09
CA ALA A 79 -1.84 -8.53 2.46
C ALA A 79 -0.58 -7.92 3.06
N MET A 80 -0.67 -7.38 4.29
CA MET A 80 0.41 -6.64 4.95
C MET A 80 0.85 -7.22 6.29
N TRP A 81 -0.01 -7.92 7.03
CA TRP A 81 0.35 -8.50 8.32
C TRP A 81 1.08 -9.82 8.14
N ARG A 82 2.30 -9.91 8.67
CA ARG A 82 3.20 -11.06 8.51
C ARG A 82 3.54 -11.40 7.06
N SER A 83 3.31 -10.46 6.17
CA SER A 83 3.56 -10.54 4.75
C SER A 83 4.02 -9.17 4.24
N ASP A 84 5.07 -9.14 3.47
CA ASP A 84 5.62 -7.91 2.88
C ASP A 84 5.63 -8.10 1.36
N PHE A 85 4.63 -7.52 0.68
CA PHE A 85 4.29 -7.78 -0.71
C PHE A 85 5.51 -7.79 -1.66
N SER A 86 6.33 -6.74 -1.62
CA SER A 86 7.50 -6.62 -2.49
C SER A 86 8.80 -7.14 -1.85
N MET A 87 8.88 -7.28 -0.51
CA MET A 87 10.07 -7.82 0.15
C MET A 87 10.08 -9.34 0.10
N ASP A 88 8.93 -9.97 0.33
CA ASP A 88 8.84 -11.43 0.33
C ASP A 88 9.04 -12.01 -1.08
N HIS A 89 8.40 -11.38 -2.08
CA HIS A 89 8.50 -11.76 -3.49
C HIS A 89 8.33 -10.49 -4.36
N PHE A 90 9.42 -9.93 -4.85
CA PHE A 90 9.34 -8.75 -5.73
C PHE A 90 8.60 -9.05 -7.03
N GLU A 91 8.57 -10.29 -7.44
CA GLU A 91 7.80 -10.79 -8.58
C GLU A 91 6.30 -10.50 -8.46
N ASN A 92 5.77 -10.31 -7.24
CA ASN A 92 4.38 -9.87 -7.03
C ASN A 92 4.12 -8.49 -7.66
N ALA A 93 5.08 -7.55 -7.48
CA ALA A 93 4.97 -6.21 -8.02
C ALA A 93 5.10 -6.20 -9.56
N LEU A 94 6.04 -7.00 -10.09
CA LEU A 94 6.22 -7.16 -11.52
C LEU A 94 4.99 -7.78 -12.19
N LEU A 95 4.40 -8.79 -11.56
CA LEU A 95 3.17 -9.43 -12.04
C LEU A 95 1.98 -8.47 -12.03
N ALA A 96 1.85 -7.65 -10.97
CA ALA A 96 0.79 -6.63 -10.91
C ALA A 96 0.91 -5.64 -12.06
N ASP A 97 2.12 -5.14 -12.32
CA ASP A 97 2.41 -4.21 -13.41
C ASP A 97 2.13 -4.84 -14.78
N GLU A 98 2.58 -6.08 -15.02
CA GLU A 98 2.31 -6.84 -16.26
C GLU A 98 0.81 -7.04 -16.50
N MET A 99 0.04 -7.31 -15.45
CA MET A 99 -1.41 -7.51 -15.54
C MET A 99 -2.22 -6.19 -15.55
N GLY A 100 -1.58 -5.03 -15.40
CA GLY A 100 -2.23 -3.73 -15.33
C GLY A 100 -3.00 -3.50 -14.04
N VAL A 101 -2.54 -4.08 -12.94
CA VAL A 101 -3.08 -3.89 -11.59
C VAL A 101 -2.23 -2.89 -10.83
N ILE A 102 -2.85 -1.80 -10.42
CA ILE A 102 -2.20 -0.75 -9.64
C ILE A 102 -2.15 -1.18 -8.18
N VAL A 103 -0.94 -1.21 -7.62
CA VAL A 103 -0.73 -1.59 -6.23
C VAL A 103 -0.68 -0.33 -5.37
N GLY A 104 -1.48 -0.30 -4.32
CA GLY A 104 -1.37 0.64 -3.23
C GLY A 104 -0.98 -0.06 -1.95
N ALA A 105 -0.95 0.70 -0.86
CA ALA A 105 -0.66 0.17 0.45
C ALA A 105 -1.50 0.88 1.50
N SER A 106 -1.71 0.23 2.62
CA SER A 106 -2.41 0.82 3.75
C SER A 106 -1.52 1.81 4.50
N HIS A 107 -2.06 2.35 5.60
CA HIS A 107 -1.38 3.29 6.49
C HIS A 107 -0.07 2.78 7.13
N HIS A 108 0.23 1.49 7.01
CA HIS A 108 1.45 0.86 7.57
C HIS A 108 2.62 0.80 6.59
N GLU A 109 2.41 1.13 5.33
CA GLU A 109 3.38 0.89 4.27
C GLU A 109 3.71 2.17 3.48
N PRO A 110 4.15 3.24 4.16
CA PRO A 110 4.55 4.44 3.47
C PRO A 110 5.76 4.19 2.56
N CYS A 111 5.75 4.83 1.38
CA CYS A 111 6.84 4.70 0.40
C CYS A 111 7.16 3.25 0.02
N CYS A 112 6.13 2.41 -0.12
CA CYS A 112 6.21 1.01 -0.55
C CYS A 112 6.96 0.09 0.41
N ARG A 113 7.06 0.43 1.71
CA ARG A 113 7.73 -0.39 2.72
C ARG A 113 6.99 -0.38 4.06
N SER A 114 6.84 -1.57 4.63
CA SER A 114 6.12 -1.75 5.90
C SER A 114 7.00 -1.53 7.13
N GLY A 115 6.36 -1.24 8.27
CA GLY A 115 7.01 -1.26 9.56
C GLY A 115 7.56 -2.64 9.94
N GLY A 116 6.91 -3.73 9.47
CA GLY A 116 7.38 -5.11 9.63
C GLY A 116 8.68 -5.37 8.88
N GLU A 117 8.78 -4.85 7.65
CA GLU A 117 10.01 -4.88 6.87
C GLU A 117 11.15 -4.12 7.58
N PHE A 118 10.87 -2.94 8.13
CA PHE A 118 11.83 -2.18 8.93
C PHE A 118 12.36 -2.99 10.12
N GLN A 119 11.48 -3.64 10.90
CA GLN A 119 11.88 -4.45 12.04
C GLN A 119 12.78 -5.63 11.68
N THR A 120 12.58 -6.18 10.48
CA THR A 120 13.42 -7.25 9.96
C THR A 120 14.78 -6.72 9.56
N LEU A 121 14.79 -5.64 8.78
CA LEU A 121 16.00 -5.10 8.16
C LEU A 121 16.89 -4.30 9.13
N ARG A 122 16.35 -3.60 10.12
CA ARG A 122 17.17 -2.84 11.09
C ARG A 122 18.20 -3.69 11.85
N LYS A 123 18.03 -5.02 11.86
CA LYS A 123 18.99 -5.96 12.47
C LYS A 123 20.23 -6.20 11.62
N THR A 124 20.13 -6.02 10.32
CA THR A 124 21.17 -6.31 9.33
C THR A 124 21.61 -5.07 8.53
N HIS A 125 20.85 -3.98 8.62
CA HIS A 125 21.05 -2.72 7.92
C HIS A 125 21.15 -1.56 8.93
N PRO A 126 22.33 -1.38 9.55
CA PRO A 126 22.52 -0.34 10.57
C PRO A 126 22.27 1.08 10.07
N GLU A 127 22.33 1.30 8.76
CA GLU A 127 22.03 2.57 8.10
C GLU A 127 20.59 3.03 8.25
N TYR A 128 19.65 2.12 8.58
CA TYR A 128 18.26 2.46 8.85
C TYR A 128 18.01 2.86 10.30
N GLY A 129 19.01 2.71 11.19
CA GLY A 129 18.85 2.93 12.62
C GLY A 129 17.99 1.85 13.29
N THR A 130 17.60 2.08 14.54
CA THR A 130 16.91 1.06 15.37
C THR A 130 15.47 1.44 15.71
N GLU A 131 15.08 2.70 15.57
CA GLU A 131 13.79 3.21 15.99
C GLU A 131 12.89 3.56 14.81
N TRP A 132 11.66 3.07 14.84
CA TRP A 132 10.60 3.46 13.92
C TRP A 132 9.97 4.77 14.40
N SER A 133 10.72 5.85 14.29
CA SER A 133 10.31 7.19 14.72
C SER A 133 10.95 8.25 13.83
N PHE A 134 10.13 9.09 13.22
CA PHE A 134 10.66 10.20 12.42
C PHE A 134 11.22 11.32 13.29
N LEU A 135 10.84 11.38 14.57
CA LEU A 135 11.38 12.36 15.51
C LEU A 135 12.83 12.05 15.90
N SER A 136 13.13 10.79 16.22
CA SER A 136 14.45 10.37 16.74
C SER A 136 15.36 9.75 15.69
N ASN A 137 14.82 9.27 14.56
CA ASN A 137 15.54 8.54 13.52
C ASN A 137 15.16 8.98 12.10
N ALA A 138 14.98 10.28 11.87
CA ALA A 138 14.55 10.80 10.57
C ALA A 138 15.45 10.36 9.42
N GLU A 139 16.79 10.40 9.59
CA GLU A 139 17.74 10.02 8.55
C GLU A 139 17.64 8.53 8.17
N GLY A 140 17.58 7.65 9.16
CA GLY A 140 17.45 6.20 8.93
C GLY A 140 16.12 5.83 8.26
N ILE A 141 15.03 6.44 8.71
CA ILE A 141 13.70 6.28 8.11
C ILE A 141 13.66 6.81 6.67
N SER A 142 14.26 7.97 6.40
CA SER A 142 14.34 8.54 5.05
C SER A 142 15.09 7.61 4.09
N ARG A 143 16.21 7.03 4.53
CA ARG A 143 16.95 6.02 3.74
C ARG A 143 16.11 4.77 3.48
N PHE A 144 15.43 4.29 4.50
CA PHE A 144 14.54 3.14 4.40
C PHE A 144 13.42 3.37 3.37
N TRP A 145 12.75 4.52 3.41
CA TRP A 145 11.72 4.90 2.44
C TRP A 145 12.28 5.07 1.03
N ARG A 146 13.45 5.72 0.90
CA ARG A 146 14.13 5.89 -0.38
C ARG A 146 14.37 4.56 -1.08
N ASP A 147 14.89 3.58 -0.36
CA ASP A 147 15.17 2.25 -0.91
C ASP A 147 13.90 1.51 -1.32
N GLY A 148 12.78 1.73 -0.63
CA GLY A 148 11.47 1.21 -1.02
C GLY A 148 10.97 1.81 -2.33
N LEU A 149 11.07 3.12 -2.47
CA LEU A 149 10.70 3.83 -3.70
C LEU A 149 11.57 3.38 -4.88
N LEU A 150 12.89 3.29 -4.70
CA LEU A 150 13.81 2.83 -5.75
C LEU A 150 13.56 1.38 -6.16
N ARG A 151 13.19 0.48 -5.22
CA ARG A 151 12.82 -0.90 -5.51
C ARG A 151 11.59 -0.97 -6.42
N ASN A 152 10.59 -0.14 -6.17
CA ASN A 152 9.29 -0.21 -6.85
C ASN A 152 9.11 0.84 -7.97
N LYS A 153 10.14 1.62 -8.31
CA LYS A 153 10.05 2.78 -9.21
C LYS A 153 9.51 2.48 -10.61
N ASP A 154 9.72 1.27 -11.09
CA ASP A 154 9.35 0.84 -12.44
C ASP A 154 7.98 0.13 -12.47
N CYS A 155 7.28 0.00 -11.32
CA CYS A 155 5.95 -0.60 -11.22
C CYS A 155 4.90 0.48 -10.97
N GLU A 156 3.79 0.45 -11.73
CA GLU A 156 2.70 1.42 -11.50
C GLU A 156 2.08 1.21 -10.11
N SER A 157 2.09 2.26 -9.30
CA SER A 157 1.61 2.20 -7.93
C SER A 157 0.93 3.50 -7.50
N LEU A 158 0.11 3.41 -6.47
CA LEU A 158 -0.42 4.53 -5.72
C LEU A 158 0.35 4.57 -4.39
N ILE A 159 1.20 5.58 -4.22
CA ILE A 159 2.17 5.62 -3.12
C ILE A 159 1.51 6.15 -1.85
N THR A 160 1.48 5.33 -0.81
CA THR A 160 1.03 5.76 0.51
C THR A 160 2.06 6.69 1.14
N ILE A 161 1.57 7.78 1.70
CA ILE A 161 2.33 8.76 2.50
C ILE A 161 1.76 8.82 3.92
N GLY A 162 2.47 9.48 4.82
CA GLY A 162 2.15 9.53 6.23
C GLY A 162 2.98 8.53 7.02
N MET A 163 2.70 8.45 8.30
CA MET A 163 3.38 7.53 9.21
C MET A 163 2.52 7.28 10.43
N ARG A 164 2.52 6.06 10.93
CA ARG A 164 2.01 5.68 12.25
C ARG A 164 3.11 5.00 13.06
N GLY A 165 2.87 4.78 14.33
CA GLY A 165 3.78 4.03 15.18
C GLY A 165 3.90 2.55 14.82
N GLU A 166 4.85 1.85 15.40
CA GLU A 166 5.01 0.40 15.21
C GLU A 166 3.73 -0.35 15.58
N PHE A 167 3.40 -1.40 14.84
CA PHE A 167 2.22 -2.27 15.10
C PHE A 167 0.88 -1.54 15.20
N ASP A 168 0.67 -0.53 14.37
CA ASP A 168 -0.59 0.23 14.37
C ASP A 168 -0.84 1.04 15.65
N SER A 169 0.25 1.44 16.31
CA SER A 169 0.22 2.30 17.50
C SER A 169 0.24 3.80 17.13
N TYR A 170 0.13 4.64 18.15
CA TYR A 170 0.27 6.08 18.01
C TYR A 170 1.69 6.46 17.52
N LEU A 171 1.77 7.55 16.75
CA LEU A 171 3.04 8.06 16.21
C LEU A 171 3.95 8.61 17.32
N MET A 172 3.36 9.26 18.32
CA MET A 172 4.03 9.91 19.43
C MET A 172 3.60 9.29 20.77
N PRO A 173 4.34 9.52 21.87
CA PRO A 173 3.92 9.14 23.22
C PRO A 173 2.55 9.72 23.59
N GLU A 174 1.86 9.08 24.55
CA GLU A 174 0.49 9.43 24.97
C GLU A 174 0.37 10.86 25.53
N ASP A 175 1.45 11.45 26.03
CA ASP A 175 1.50 12.81 26.58
C ASP A 175 1.79 13.89 25.50
N ALA A 176 2.02 13.49 24.26
CA ALA A 176 2.23 14.42 23.16
C ALA A 176 0.92 15.15 22.79
N THR A 177 1.05 16.45 22.51
CA THR A 177 -0.08 17.27 22.09
C THR A 177 -0.52 16.97 20.67
N LEU A 178 -1.72 17.42 20.29
CA LEU A 178 -2.21 17.36 18.91
C LEU A 178 -1.23 18.07 17.96
N GLU A 179 -0.72 19.22 18.35
CA GLU A 179 0.24 20.01 17.57
C GLU A 179 1.55 19.26 17.36
N ASP A 180 2.08 18.57 18.38
CA ASP A 180 3.31 17.76 18.26
C ASP A 180 3.13 16.64 17.23
N ASN A 181 2.02 15.91 17.31
CA ASN A 181 1.68 14.84 16.38
C ASN A 181 1.55 15.36 14.93
N ILE A 182 0.82 16.45 14.73
CA ILE A 182 0.66 17.09 13.42
C ILE A 182 2.01 17.54 12.87
N ASN A 183 2.87 18.13 13.69
CA ASN A 183 4.18 18.62 13.25
C ASN A 183 5.11 17.49 12.84
N VAL A 184 5.16 16.39 13.58
CA VAL A 184 5.95 15.20 13.21
C VAL A 184 5.42 14.58 11.91
N LEU A 185 4.10 14.46 11.78
CA LEU A 185 3.49 13.91 10.58
C LEU A 185 3.73 14.80 9.35
N LYS A 186 3.65 16.14 9.51
CA LYS A 186 4.02 17.09 8.46
C LYS A 186 5.49 16.95 8.02
N ALA A 187 6.41 16.79 8.98
CA ALA A 187 7.82 16.59 8.69
C ALA A 187 8.05 15.29 7.90
N ALA A 188 7.42 14.18 8.32
CA ALA A 188 7.49 12.90 7.63
C ALA A 188 6.94 13.00 6.20
N ILE A 189 5.75 13.56 6.01
CA ILE A 189 5.13 13.73 4.69
C ILE A 189 5.98 14.64 3.78
N THR A 190 6.56 15.71 4.33
CA THR A 190 7.45 16.61 3.56
C THR A 190 8.63 15.85 2.99
N GLU A 191 9.29 15.03 3.81
CA GLU A 191 10.43 14.22 3.35
C GLU A 191 9.99 13.14 2.36
N GLN A 192 8.86 12.46 2.61
CA GLN A 192 8.32 11.46 1.68
C GLN A 192 8.04 12.05 0.30
N LYS A 193 7.39 13.22 0.22
CA LYS A 193 7.12 13.90 -1.05
C LYS A 193 8.39 14.30 -1.79
N LYS A 194 9.40 14.73 -1.07
CA LYS A 194 10.72 15.02 -1.64
C LYS A 194 11.36 13.75 -2.19
N LEU A 195 11.38 12.65 -1.43
CA LEU A 195 11.92 11.36 -1.86
C LEU A 195 11.19 10.80 -3.08
N ILE A 196 9.85 10.91 -3.11
CA ILE A 196 9.04 10.49 -4.27
C ILE A 196 9.47 11.27 -5.52
N ALA A 197 9.59 12.59 -5.40
CA ALA A 197 10.03 13.44 -6.52
C ALA A 197 11.45 13.15 -7.01
N GLU A 198 12.33 12.69 -6.11
CA GLU A 198 13.72 12.35 -6.44
C GLU A 198 13.88 10.93 -7.03
N CYS A 199 13.07 9.97 -6.55
CA CYS A 199 13.29 8.56 -6.83
C CYS A 199 12.39 8.01 -7.95
N VAL A 200 11.25 8.66 -8.22
CA VAL A 200 10.23 8.16 -9.13
C VAL A 200 10.02 9.15 -10.27
N GLU A 201 10.38 8.75 -11.49
CA GLU A 201 10.30 9.62 -12.66
C GLU A 201 8.87 9.89 -13.12
N ALA A 202 8.01 8.89 -13.00
CA ALA A 202 6.60 9.01 -13.36
C ALA A 202 5.80 9.68 -12.24
N LYS A 203 4.80 10.48 -12.61
CA LYS A 203 3.88 11.06 -11.63
C LYS A 203 2.95 9.99 -11.07
N HIS A 204 3.29 9.44 -9.93
CA HIS A 204 2.47 8.52 -9.18
C HIS A 204 1.50 9.29 -8.28
N PRO A 205 0.21 8.90 -8.23
CA PRO A 205 -0.72 9.43 -7.24
C PRO A 205 -0.25 9.05 -5.83
N GLN A 206 -0.51 9.94 -4.87
CA GLN A 206 -0.15 9.74 -3.47
C GLN A 206 -1.42 9.62 -2.64
N LEU A 207 -1.37 8.77 -1.62
CA LEU A 207 -2.51 8.47 -0.75
C LEU A 207 -2.14 8.72 0.70
N LEU A 208 -2.96 9.51 1.40
CA LEU A 208 -2.93 9.63 2.85
C LEU A 208 -4.13 8.88 3.43
N ALA A 209 -3.87 7.84 4.22
CA ALA A 209 -4.91 7.13 4.94
C ALA A 209 -5.32 7.91 6.21
N ILE A 210 -6.56 8.35 6.24
CA ILE A 210 -7.15 9.03 7.40
C ILE A 210 -7.78 7.95 8.29
N TYR A 211 -6.97 7.34 9.16
CA TYR A 211 -7.35 6.21 9.98
C TYR A 211 -7.04 6.46 11.44
N LYS A 212 -7.97 6.14 12.34
CA LYS A 212 -7.86 6.34 13.80
C LYS A 212 -7.47 7.79 14.13
N GLU A 213 -6.40 7.99 14.92
CA GLU A 213 -5.91 9.30 15.34
C GLU A 213 -5.51 10.23 14.20
N VAL A 214 -5.21 9.70 13.02
CA VAL A 214 -4.90 10.52 11.83
C VAL A 214 -6.10 11.33 11.39
N GLU A 215 -7.33 10.91 11.74
CA GLU A 215 -8.54 11.71 11.51
C GLU A 215 -8.47 13.03 12.31
N ASP A 216 -8.08 12.96 13.59
CA ASP A 216 -7.91 14.16 14.43
C ASP A 216 -6.77 15.04 13.90
N TYR A 217 -5.67 14.44 13.45
CA TYR A 217 -4.55 15.18 12.87
C TYR A 217 -4.93 15.84 11.53
N TYR A 218 -5.80 15.21 10.77
CA TYR A 218 -6.32 15.79 9.52
C TYR A 218 -7.29 16.94 9.80
N GLN A 219 -8.18 16.80 10.77
CA GLN A 219 -9.17 17.83 11.11
C GLN A 219 -8.54 19.02 11.84
N GLY A 220 -7.63 18.77 12.78
CA GLY A 220 -7.17 19.77 13.73
C GLY A 220 -8.27 20.18 14.72
N ASP A 221 -8.02 21.23 15.49
CA ASP A 221 -8.97 21.82 16.43
C ASP A 221 -8.98 23.36 16.33
N GLU A 222 -9.68 24.03 17.26
CA GLU A 222 -9.83 25.49 17.29
C GLU A 222 -8.48 26.24 17.42
N ASN A 223 -7.47 25.59 18.01
CA ASN A 223 -6.15 26.18 18.29
C ASN A 223 -5.07 25.66 17.36
N THR A 224 -5.27 24.48 16.74
CA THR A 224 -4.25 23.75 15.97
C THR A 224 -4.80 23.42 14.59
N PRO A 225 -4.35 24.13 13.53
CA PRO A 225 -4.75 23.82 12.15
C PRO A 225 -4.34 22.41 11.74
N GLY A 226 -5.29 21.64 11.22
CA GLY A 226 -5.08 20.28 10.77
C GLY A 226 -4.34 20.16 9.43
N LEU A 227 -4.12 18.93 9.00
CA LEU A 227 -3.51 18.64 7.71
C LEU A 227 -4.40 19.08 6.53
N LYS A 228 -5.73 19.08 6.68
CA LYS A 228 -6.68 19.53 5.65
C LYS A 228 -6.43 20.98 5.18
N ASP A 229 -5.84 21.81 6.06
CA ASP A 229 -5.53 23.21 5.79
C ASP A 229 -4.12 23.41 5.21
N TRP A 230 -3.41 22.31 4.95
CA TRP A 230 -2.04 22.32 4.48
C TRP A 230 -1.95 22.05 2.98
N ASP A 231 -1.53 23.04 2.21
CA ASP A 231 -1.51 22.99 0.74
C ASP A 231 -0.71 21.82 0.16
N LEU A 232 0.30 21.31 0.90
CA LEU A 232 1.18 20.24 0.39
C LEU A 232 0.44 18.91 0.13
N ILE A 233 -0.70 18.66 0.79
CA ILE A 233 -1.48 17.41 0.62
C ILE A 233 -2.83 17.63 -0.09
N ARG A 234 -3.13 18.86 -0.53
CA ARG A 234 -4.43 19.20 -1.10
C ARG A 234 -4.83 18.36 -2.31
N ASP A 235 -3.85 17.98 -3.13
CA ASP A 235 -4.07 17.21 -4.37
C ASP A 235 -3.89 15.70 -4.18
N ASP A 236 -3.67 15.25 -2.94
CA ASP A 236 -3.52 13.84 -2.62
C ASP A 236 -4.88 13.13 -2.49
N ILE A 237 -4.86 11.81 -2.63
CA ILE A 237 -6.04 10.98 -2.39
C ILE A 237 -6.14 10.73 -0.88
N MET A 238 -7.30 11.08 -0.30
CA MET A 238 -7.60 10.83 1.11
C MET A 238 -8.51 9.62 1.23
N MET A 239 -8.18 8.71 2.13
CA MET A 239 -8.95 7.49 2.38
C MET A 239 -9.03 7.16 3.87
#